data_50880cdd3f6ee7de7c2c678280fce30c
#
_entry.id   50880cdd3f6ee7de7c2c678280fce30c
#
_cell.length_a   1.000
_cell.length_b   1.000
_cell.length_c   1.000
_cell.angle_alpha   90.00
_cell.angle_beta   90.00
_cell.angle_gamma   90.00
#
_symmetry.space_group_name_H-M   'P 1'
#
loop_
_entity.id
_entity.type
_entity.pdbx_description
1 polymer ?
#
loop_
_entity_poly.entity_id
_entity_poly.type
_entity_poly.pdbx_seq_one_letter_code
_entity_poly.pdbx_strand_id
1 'polypeptide(L)'
;MAQTSQNSAADIAHKPMMSTAQILLMNVGFFGIQYSFGMQQNAMSPIYQFLGASADEIPILNLAGPVTGLLVQPLIGALSDRTWSEKWGRRKPFFLIGAVGCSVFLFLMPFVTALWMAVLCLWLLDASNNTAMEPYRAFIGDRLPSKQLAKGFLAQSLFIGAGSALAAGTLVVLEKTLAGATAAGIPYWVFGAFMVGSVCSIGSVLISVLSTKELPPTPEGLVELERKKREEGPFGFVKDIGVAIVEMPRGLKKMALVYLFQWYAMNVFWQYLGLMCAVTYFGVNLSDPGYAKTEAFNDASGFATGLMVAYYVSCTVVALFLARLSDRIGPKHVHTAALCLAAVCLVLLTRIGSPGHTAVLYLPMIGIGVAWASITGVPYIMAIEMIRKERRGVYMGVINMMIVIPQFIQTLTFGPIYKHLLGDHPVNALLFVAVFLIIAGLLIEWIDTVKDADPRVRAAVTTTETAVA
;
A
#
# COMPACT_ATOMS: atom_id res chain seq x y z
N MET A 1 8.51 -39.17 -23.52
CA MET A 1 9.41 -38.28 -22.75
C MET A 1 8.69 -36.96 -22.53
N ALA A 2 7.75 -36.93 -21.57
CA ALA A 2 6.96 -35.75 -21.24
C ALA A 2 6.51 -35.83 -19.78
N GLN A 3 7.45 -35.62 -18.82
CA GLN A 3 7.17 -35.70 -17.40
C GLN A 3 8.18 -34.90 -16.54
N THR A 4 8.62 -33.72 -16.98
CA THR A 4 9.58 -32.91 -16.23
C THR A 4 9.31 -31.43 -16.39
N SER A 5 8.13 -30.98 -15.93
CA SER A 5 7.90 -29.54 -15.69
C SER A 5 6.76 -29.26 -14.70
N GLN A 6 6.60 -30.11 -13.69
CA GLN A 6 5.59 -29.91 -12.65
C GLN A 6 6.27 -29.79 -11.29
N ASN A 7 6.97 -28.79 -10.94
CA ASN A 7 7.22 -28.46 -9.52
C ASN A 7 8.18 -27.27 -9.46
N SER A 8 7.66 -26.06 -9.46
CA SER A 8 8.41 -24.87 -9.10
C SER A 8 7.61 -23.96 -8.15
N ALA A 9 6.96 -24.55 -7.19
CA ALA A 9 6.74 -23.96 -5.88
C ALA A 9 7.21 -25.04 -4.93
N ALA A 10 8.12 -24.74 -4.01
CA ALA A 10 8.53 -25.67 -2.98
C ALA A 10 7.28 -26.27 -2.38
N ASP A 11 6.97 -27.54 -2.68
CA ASP A 11 5.74 -28.19 -2.23
C ASP A 11 5.81 -28.24 -0.70
N ILE A 12 5.04 -27.36 -0.07
CA ILE A 12 4.90 -27.35 1.38
C ILE A 12 4.02 -28.55 1.73
N ALA A 13 4.47 -29.35 2.67
CA ALA A 13 3.71 -30.45 3.27
C ALA A 13 2.27 -29.98 3.58
N HIS A 14 1.30 -30.88 3.49
CA HIS A 14 -0.14 -30.62 3.63
C HIS A 14 -0.46 -29.41 4.54
N LYS A 15 -1.03 -28.34 3.96
CA LYS A 15 -1.37 -27.11 4.69
C LYS A 15 -2.63 -27.32 5.53
N PRO A 16 -2.50 -27.43 6.87
CA PRO A 16 -3.67 -27.62 7.72
C PRO A 16 -4.57 -26.38 7.72
N MET A 17 -5.87 -26.62 7.84
CA MET A 17 -6.86 -25.53 7.99
C MET A 17 -6.60 -24.78 9.30
N MET A 18 -6.72 -23.46 9.25
CA MET A 18 -6.58 -22.58 10.42
C MET A 18 -7.94 -22.04 10.85
N SER A 19 -8.15 -21.85 12.14
CA SER A 19 -9.30 -21.13 12.67
C SER A 19 -9.25 -19.64 12.28
N THR A 20 -10.40 -18.96 12.31
CA THR A 20 -10.45 -17.51 12.02
C THR A 20 -9.56 -16.72 12.98
N ALA A 21 -9.53 -17.08 14.27
CA ALA A 21 -8.64 -16.44 15.24
C ALA A 21 -7.15 -16.62 14.91
N GLN A 22 -6.75 -17.80 14.46
CA GLN A 22 -5.37 -18.04 14.01
C GLN A 22 -5.02 -17.25 12.75
N ILE A 23 -5.96 -17.11 11.79
CA ILE A 23 -5.75 -16.28 10.59
C ILE A 23 -5.61 -14.81 10.99
N LEU A 24 -6.39 -14.30 11.93
CA LEU A 24 -6.25 -12.94 12.44
C LEU A 24 -4.90 -12.75 13.16
N LEU A 25 -4.53 -13.64 14.07
CA LEU A 25 -3.24 -13.57 14.78
C LEU A 25 -2.06 -13.63 13.80
N MET A 26 -2.15 -14.45 12.76
CA MET A 26 -1.15 -14.51 11.71
C MET A 26 -0.98 -13.17 10.99
N ASN A 27 -2.07 -12.41 10.80
CA ASN A 27 -2.08 -11.18 10.03
C ASN A 27 -1.90 -9.90 10.87
N VAL A 28 -1.93 -9.99 12.21
CA VAL A 28 -1.88 -8.81 13.08
C VAL A 28 -0.62 -7.96 12.89
N GLY A 29 0.49 -8.53 12.44
CA GLY A 29 1.71 -7.77 12.14
C GLY A 29 1.53 -6.73 11.03
N PHE A 30 0.56 -6.92 10.12
CA PHE A 30 0.20 -5.88 9.15
C PHE A 30 -0.33 -4.61 9.80
N PHE A 31 -0.95 -4.70 10.95
CA PHE A 31 -1.41 -3.55 11.72
C PHE A 31 -0.28 -2.57 12.02
N GLY A 32 0.84 -3.04 12.56
CA GLY A 32 1.98 -2.17 12.87
C GLY A 32 2.71 -1.64 11.64
N ILE A 33 2.84 -2.47 10.59
CA ILE A 33 3.42 -2.03 9.31
C ILE A 33 2.54 -0.91 8.71
N GLN A 34 1.22 -1.06 8.74
CA GLN A 34 0.31 -0.06 8.18
C GLN A 34 0.16 1.18 9.07
N TYR A 35 0.34 1.06 10.38
CA TYR A 35 0.51 2.22 11.23
C TYR A 35 1.73 3.05 10.78
N SER A 36 2.86 2.42 10.51
CA SER A 36 4.06 3.08 10.01
C SER A 36 3.81 3.78 8.66
N PHE A 37 3.15 3.12 7.70
CA PHE A 37 2.76 3.76 6.43
C PHE A 37 1.75 4.89 6.64
N GLY A 38 0.80 4.74 7.56
CA GLY A 38 -0.14 5.80 7.95
C GLY A 38 0.57 7.03 8.50
N MET A 39 1.61 6.86 9.31
CA MET A 39 2.46 7.97 9.78
C MET A 39 3.18 8.66 8.63
N GLN A 40 3.74 7.89 7.67
CA GLN A 40 4.38 8.48 6.48
C GLN A 40 3.38 9.30 5.65
N GLN A 41 2.18 8.80 5.42
CA GLN A 41 1.18 9.47 4.60
C GLN A 41 0.58 10.72 5.26
N ASN A 42 0.44 10.73 6.58
CA ASN A 42 -0.25 11.82 7.28
C ASN A 42 0.70 12.83 7.94
N ALA A 43 1.93 12.43 8.32
CA ALA A 43 2.82 13.26 9.11
C ALA A 43 4.07 13.75 8.35
N MET A 44 4.53 13.06 7.31
CA MET A 44 5.81 13.41 6.69
C MET A 44 5.77 14.73 5.92
N SER A 45 4.74 14.99 5.11
CA SER A 45 4.62 16.27 4.40
C SER A 45 4.57 17.46 5.35
N PRO A 46 3.74 17.47 6.42
CA PRO A 46 3.82 18.49 7.46
C PRO A 46 5.21 18.62 8.11
N ILE A 47 5.86 17.50 8.46
CA ILE A 47 7.22 17.54 9.06
C ILE A 47 8.21 18.24 8.13
N TYR A 48 8.20 17.93 6.84
CA TYR A 48 9.08 18.61 5.86
C TYR A 48 8.82 20.11 5.81
N GLN A 49 7.55 20.52 5.86
CA GLN A 49 7.18 21.94 5.88
C GLN A 49 7.58 22.63 7.19
N PHE A 50 7.43 21.97 8.34
CA PHE A 50 7.95 22.48 9.62
C PHE A 50 9.48 22.68 9.58
N LEU A 51 10.20 21.83 8.84
CA LEU A 51 11.64 21.92 8.64
C LEU A 51 12.05 22.85 7.50
N GLY A 52 11.09 23.54 6.85
CA GLY A 52 11.30 24.60 5.89
C GLY A 52 11.20 24.22 4.41
N ALA A 53 10.68 23.01 4.09
CA ALA A 53 10.44 22.62 2.71
C ALA A 53 9.26 23.38 2.09
N SER A 54 9.39 23.73 0.81
CA SER A 54 8.33 24.33 0.00
C SER A 54 7.34 23.26 -0.53
N ALA A 55 6.15 23.69 -0.96
CA ALA A 55 5.10 22.78 -1.42
C ALA A 55 5.47 22.02 -2.70
N ASP A 56 6.23 22.61 -3.58
CA ASP A 56 6.71 22.02 -4.84
C ASP A 56 7.85 21.00 -4.63
N GLU A 57 8.55 21.06 -3.48
CA GLU A 57 9.58 20.09 -3.11
C GLU A 57 8.98 18.78 -2.52
N ILE A 58 7.76 18.81 -2.00
CA ILE A 58 7.14 17.65 -1.32
C ILE A 58 7.17 16.37 -2.14
N PRO A 59 6.86 16.35 -3.44
CA PRO A 59 6.92 15.13 -4.24
C PRO A 59 8.31 14.48 -4.24
N ILE A 60 9.37 15.28 -4.43
CA ILE A 60 10.74 14.75 -4.49
C ILE A 60 11.24 14.28 -3.11
N LEU A 61 10.84 14.96 -2.04
CA LEU A 61 11.19 14.56 -0.67
C LEU A 61 10.51 13.23 -0.27
N ASN A 62 9.38 12.89 -0.86
CA ASN A 62 8.69 11.60 -0.66
C ASN A 62 9.15 10.50 -1.65
N LEU A 63 10.26 10.69 -2.36
CA LEU A 63 10.81 9.73 -3.32
C LEU A 63 11.19 8.38 -2.68
N ALA A 64 11.40 8.34 -1.38
CA ALA A 64 11.76 7.11 -0.64
C ALA A 64 10.81 5.96 -0.94
N GLY A 65 9.49 6.17 -0.81
CA GLY A 65 8.47 5.13 -1.02
C GLY A 65 8.58 4.43 -2.38
N PRO A 66 8.48 5.15 -3.49
CA PRO A 66 8.62 4.56 -4.82
C PRO A 66 9.97 3.86 -5.04
N VAL A 67 11.08 4.43 -4.63
CA VAL A 67 12.41 3.85 -4.88
C VAL A 67 12.64 2.60 -4.04
N THR A 68 12.37 2.66 -2.75
CA THR A 68 12.56 1.50 -1.87
C THR A 68 11.56 0.39 -2.20
N GLY A 69 10.32 0.72 -2.54
CA GLY A 69 9.34 -0.24 -3.02
C GLY A 69 9.78 -0.96 -4.30
N LEU A 70 10.41 -0.24 -5.22
CA LEU A 70 10.92 -0.82 -6.48
C LEU A 70 12.16 -1.69 -6.26
N LEU A 71 13.06 -1.31 -5.36
CA LEU A 71 14.36 -1.98 -5.17
C LEU A 71 14.32 -3.00 -4.03
N VAL A 72 13.81 -2.62 -2.87
CA VAL A 72 13.87 -3.44 -1.65
C VAL A 72 12.89 -4.62 -1.70
N GLN A 73 11.65 -4.40 -2.17
CA GLN A 73 10.65 -5.47 -2.16
C GLN A 73 11.04 -6.68 -3.03
N PRO A 74 11.45 -6.53 -4.31
CA PRO A 74 11.87 -7.68 -5.10
C PRO A 74 13.13 -8.35 -4.55
N LEU A 75 14.08 -7.55 -4.05
CA LEU A 75 15.32 -8.08 -3.46
C LEU A 75 15.01 -8.93 -2.22
N ILE A 76 14.24 -8.41 -1.29
CA ILE A 76 13.88 -9.11 -0.06
C ILE A 76 12.94 -10.30 -0.34
N GLY A 77 12.02 -10.16 -1.28
CA GLY A 77 11.18 -11.26 -1.77
C GLY A 77 12.05 -12.43 -2.22
N ALA A 78 13.01 -12.17 -3.11
CA ALA A 78 13.93 -13.18 -3.62
C ALA A 78 14.84 -13.78 -2.53
N LEU A 79 15.37 -12.94 -1.63
CA LEU A 79 16.19 -13.42 -0.51
C LEU A 79 15.37 -14.30 0.42
N SER A 80 14.13 -13.91 0.74
CA SER A 80 13.25 -14.70 1.60
C SER A 80 12.83 -16.02 0.94
N ASP A 81 12.68 -16.05 -0.40
CA ASP A 81 12.41 -17.27 -1.16
C ASP A 81 13.55 -18.28 -1.12
N ARG A 82 14.77 -17.82 -0.93
CA ARG A 82 16.01 -18.64 -0.90
C ARG A 82 16.51 -18.93 0.53
N THR A 83 15.79 -18.47 1.55
CA THR A 83 16.15 -18.66 2.95
C THR A 83 15.29 -19.74 3.57
N TRP A 84 15.90 -20.62 4.34
CA TRP A 84 15.23 -21.56 5.24
C TRP A 84 16.08 -21.77 6.47
N SER A 85 15.43 -21.74 7.63
CA SER A 85 16.03 -22.06 8.92
C SER A 85 15.04 -22.90 9.73
N GLU A 86 15.48 -24.00 10.31
CA GLU A 86 14.65 -24.85 11.18
C GLU A 86 14.10 -24.09 12.38
N LYS A 87 14.87 -23.14 12.92
CA LYS A 87 14.50 -22.34 14.09
C LYS A 87 13.60 -21.17 13.74
N TRP A 88 13.90 -20.44 12.66
CA TRP A 88 13.28 -19.17 12.35
C TRP A 88 12.30 -19.22 11.18
N GLY A 89 12.29 -20.32 10.42
CA GLY A 89 11.49 -20.44 9.21
C GLY A 89 12.15 -19.72 8.02
N ARG A 90 11.34 -19.37 7.05
CA ARG A 90 11.68 -18.76 5.76
C ARG A 90 11.43 -17.25 5.75
N ARG A 91 10.27 -16.83 6.24
CA ARG A 91 9.75 -15.47 6.12
C ARG A 91 9.94 -14.63 7.37
N LYS A 92 9.81 -15.25 8.55
CA LYS A 92 9.84 -14.57 9.84
C LYS A 92 11.10 -13.73 10.10
N PRO A 93 12.32 -14.15 9.73
CA PRO A 93 13.51 -13.32 9.94
C PRO A 93 13.38 -11.95 9.28
N PHE A 94 12.80 -11.90 8.08
CA PHE A 94 12.69 -10.67 7.31
C PHE A 94 11.65 -9.71 7.89
N PHE A 95 10.48 -10.21 8.34
CA PHE A 95 9.56 -9.29 9.00
C PHE A 95 10.01 -8.85 10.38
N LEU A 96 10.80 -9.65 11.09
CA LEU A 96 11.42 -9.19 12.34
C LEU A 96 12.46 -8.10 12.09
N ILE A 97 13.36 -8.29 11.14
CA ILE A 97 14.37 -7.29 10.77
C ILE A 97 13.66 -5.99 10.33
N GLY A 98 12.66 -6.11 9.46
CA GLY A 98 11.88 -4.97 9.02
C GLY A 98 11.14 -4.26 10.17
N ALA A 99 10.49 -5.01 11.06
CA ALA A 99 9.78 -4.43 12.21
C ALA A 99 10.71 -3.74 13.21
N VAL A 100 11.89 -4.30 13.47
CA VAL A 100 12.93 -3.66 14.30
C VAL A 100 13.38 -2.35 13.64
N GLY A 101 13.70 -2.37 12.36
CA GLY A 101 14.06 -1.17 11.62
C GLY A 101 12.95 -0.11 11.65
N CYS A 102 11.69 -0.50 11.38
CA CYS A 102 10.54 0.40 11.48
C CYS A 102 10.43 1.03 12.87
N SER A 103 10.53 0.22 13.93
CA SER A 103 10.46 0.74 15.30
C SER A 103 11.58 1.73 15.60
N VAL A 104 12.80 1.43 15.19
CA VAL A 104 13.95 2.33 15.41
C VAL A 104 13.75 3.65 14.66
N PHE A 105 13.38 3.62 13.39
CA PHE A 105 13.25 4.86 12.61
C PHE A 105 11.98 5.64 12.92
N LEU A 106 10.89 5.00 13.32
CA LEU A 106 9.74 5.71 13.93
C LEU A 106 10.14 6.39 15.23
N PHE A 107 10.93 5.71 16.07
CA PHE A 107 11.43 6.31 17.30
C PHE A 107 12.35 7.50 17.03
N LEU A 108 13.23 7.43 16.04
CA LEU A 108 14.21 8.48 15.73
C LEU A 108 13.61 9.69 14.99
N MET A 109 12.54 9.50 14.22
CA MET A 109 11.93 10.55 13.39
C MET A 109 11.61 11.85 14.15
N PRO A 110 11.03 11.85 15.34
CA PRO A 110 10.73 13.09 16.06
C PRO A 110 11.95 13.86 16.58
N PHE A 111 13.12 13.27 16.55
CA PHE A 111 14.37 13.91 17.00
C PHE A 111 15.15 14.61 15.89
N VAL A 112 14.65 14.55 14.64
CA VAL A 112 15.31 15.22 13.52
C VAL A 112 15.26 16.74 13.69
N THR A 113 16.36 17.41 13.35
CA THR A 113 16.50 18.86 13.47
C THR A 113 16.71 19.56 12.15
N ALA A 114 16.91 18.80 11.07
CA ALA A 114 17.14 19.31 9.73
C ALA A 114 16.41 18.48 8.68
N LEU A 115 16.04 19.11 7.56
CA LEU A 115 15.29 18.49 6.48
C LEU A 115 15.97 17.21 5.93
N TRP A 116 17.30 17.24 5.70
CA TRP A 116 18.05 16.08 5.21
C TRP A 116 18.00 14.88 6.18
N MET A 117 17.94 15.12 7.51
CA MET A 117 17.82 14.07 8.51
C MET A 117 16.44 13.40 8.43
N ALA A 118 15.37 14.19 8.24
CA ALA A 118 14.02 13.67 8.06
C ALA A 118 13.90 12.81 6.78
N VAL A 119 14.52 13.28 5.69
CA VAL A 119 14.57 12.53 4.43
C VAL A 119 15.31 11.21 4.61
N LEU A 120 16.52 11.21 5.19
CA LEU A 120 17.30 10.00 5.44
C LEU A 120 16.52 9.02 6.34
N CYS A 121 15.91 9.52 7.42
CA CYS A 121 15.12 8.72 8.33
C CYS A 121 13.92 8.10 7.60
N LEU A 122 13.23 8.84 6.71
CA LEU A 122 12.17 8.29 5.89
C LEU A 122 12.66 7.18 4.96
N TRP A 123 13.81 7.35 4.29
CA TRP A 123 14.38 6.31 3.42
C TRP A 123 14.64 5.01 4.17
N LEU A 124 15.21 5.10 5.38
CA LEU A 124 15.50 3.92 6.20
C LEU A 124 14.23 3.30 6.80
N LEU A 125 13.26 4.12 7.20
CA LEU A 125 11.95 3.68 7.66
C LEU A 125 11.20 2.93 6.54
N ASP A 126 11.17 3.48 5.35
CA ASP A 126 10.44 2.90 4.22
C ASP A 126 11.12 1.63 3.70
N ALA A 127 12.46 1.60 3.64
CA ALA A 127 13.21 0.37 3.36
C ALA A 127 12.91 -0.74 4.38
N SER A 128 12.76 -0.39 5.66
CA SER A 128 12.41 -1.33 6.73
C SER A 128 10.98 -1.85 6.57
N ASN A 129 10.00 -0.98 6.25
CA ASN A 129 8.62 -1.37 5.96
C ASN A 129 8.56 -2.35 4.78
N ASN A 130 9.26 -2.04 3.69
CA ASN A 130 9.29 -2.88 2.49
C ASN A 130 10.01 -4.22 2.75
N THR A 131 11.00 -4.25 3.64
CA THR A 131 11.66 -5.49 4.08
C THR A 131 10.69 -6.43 4.82
N ALA A 132 9.76 -5.88 5.62
CA ALA A 132 8.76 -6.68 6.31
C ALA A 132 7.61 -7.10 5.39
N MET A 133 7.13 -6.20 4.54
CA MET A 133 5.83 -6.32 3.86
C MET A 133 5.78 -7.48 2.86
N GLU A 134 6.77 -7.63 2.00
CA GLU A 134 6.73 -8.62 0.93
C GLU A 134 6.84 -10.06 1.43
N PRO A 135 7.80 -10.43 2.30
CA PRO A 135 7.81 -11.75 2.91
C PRO A 135 6.54 -12.06 3.70
N TYR A 136 5.92 -11.03 4.29
CA TYR A 136 4.69 -11.21 5.05
C TYR A 136 3.49 -11.55 4.15
N ARG A 137 3.37 -10.92 2.97
CA ARG A 137 2.37 -11.28 1.95
C ARG A 137 2.56 -12.71 1.45
N ALA A 138 3.82 -13.09 1.15
CA ALA A 138 4.15 -14.44 0.74
C ALA A 138 3.82 -15.47 1.84
N PHE A 139 4.00 -15.14 3.11
CA PHE A 139 3.69 -16.00 4.24
C PHE A 139 2.22 -16.42 4.30
N ILE A 140 1.27 -15.54 3.93
CA ILE A 140 -0.14 -15.88 3.81
C ILE A 140 -0.33 -17.02 2.80
N GLY A 141 0.29 -16.89 1.62
CA GLY A 141 0.27 -17.90 0.58
C GLY A 141 0.96 -19.21 0.99
N ASP A 142 2.07 -19.13 1.72
CA ASP A 142 2.85 -20.28 2.18
C ASP A 142 2.10 -21.08 3.27
N ARG A 143 1.34 -20.39 4.13
CA ARG A 143 0.72 -21.00 5.33
C ARG A 143 -0.73 -21.46 5.10
N LEU A 144 -1.52 -20.77 4.27
CA LEU A 144 -2.94 -21.06 4.10
C LEU A 144 -3.21 -21.99 2.91
N PRO A 145 -4.14 -22.96 3.06
CA PRO A 145 -4.64 -23.74 1.93
C PRO A 145 -5.47 -22.84 0.99
N SER A 146 -5.60 -23.24 -0.28
CA SER A 146 -6.30 -22.47 -1.31
C SER A 146 -7.71 -22.00 -0.90
N LYS A 147 -8.45 -22.85 -0.17
CA LYS A 147 -9.79 -22.55 0.35
C LYS A 147 -9.83 -21.40 1.37
N GLN A 148 -8.71 -21.07 2.00
CA GLN A 148 -8.61 -20.02 3.04
C GLN A 148 -7.79 -18.79 2.59
N LEU A 149 -7.22 -18.77 1.38
CA LEU A 149 -6.43 -17.64 0.91
C LEU A 149 -7.22 -16.34 0.89
N ALA A 150 -8.48 -16.38 0.41
CA ALA A 150 -9.34 -15.20 0.41
C ALA A 150 -9.56 -14.64 1.84
N LYS A 151 -9.78 -15.53 2.83
CA LYS A 151 -9.90 -15.12 4.24
C LYS A 151 -8.59 -14.52 4.77
N GLY A 152 -7.43 -15.05 4.36
CA GLY A 152 -6.12 -14.53 4.73
C GLY A 152 -5.90 -13.10 4.22
N PHE A 153 -6.18 -12.85 2.95
CA PHE A 153 -6.07 -11.52 2.36
C PHE A 153 -7.13 -10.53 2.87
N LEU A 154 -8.34 -11.00 3.20
CA LEU A 154 -9.34 -10.16 3.88
C LEU A 154 -8.88 -9.75 5.27
N ALA A 155 -8.29 -10.66 6.04
CA ALA A 155 -7.70 -10.35 7.34
C ALA A 155 -6.54 -9.33 7.21
N GLN A 156 -5.71 -9.46 6.17
CA GLN A 156 -4.69 -8.48 5.85
C GLN A 156 -5.30 -7.09 5.57
N SER A 157 -6.31 -7.02 4.71
CA SER A 157 -6.99 -5.76 4.37
C SER A 157 -7.62 -5.09 5.58
N LEU A 158 -8.19 -5.87 6.50
CA LEU A 158 -8.71 -5.38 7.78
C LEU A 158 -7.60 -4.66 8.59
N PHE A 159 -6.43 -5.28 8.73
CA PHE A 159 -5.32 -4.70 9.48
C PHE A 159 -4.64 -3.54 8.76
N ILE A 160 -4.68 -3.52 7.41
CA ILE A 160 -4.25 -2.36 6.62
C ILE A 160 -5.09 -1.13 6.99
N GLY A 161 -6.42 -1.24 6.93
CA GLY A 161 -7.31 -0.14 7.28
C GLY A 161 -7.20 0.25 8.75
N ALA A 162 -7.22 -0.74 9.66
CA ALA A 162 -7.16 -0.50 11.11
C ALA A 162 -5.84 0.16 11.55
N GLY A 163 -4.70 -0.27 11.02
CA GLY A 163 -3.39 0.31 11.33
C GLY A 163 -3.28 1.76 10.86
N SER A 164 -3.70 2.04 9.62
CA SER A 164 -3.70 3.40 9.08
C SER A 164 -4.72 4.32 9.79
N ALA A 165 -5.91 3.79 10.13
CA ALA A 165 -6.90 4.54 10.90
C ALA A 165 -6.40 4.88 12.29
N LEU A 166 -5.70 3.95 12.97
CA LEU A 166 -5.10 4.23 14.27
C LEU A 166 -3.99 5.26 14.16
N ALA A 167 -3.14 5.22 13.13
CA ALA A 167 -2.09 6.22 12.92
C ALA A 167 -2.69 7.63 12.81
N ALA A 168 -3.65 7.82 11.91
CA ALA A 168 -4.34 9.10 11.76
C ALA A 168 -5.12 9.50 13.02
N GLY A 169 -5.82 8.55 13.65
CA GLY A 169 -6.57 8.79 14.89
C GLY A 169 -5.67 9.19 16.05
N THR A 170 -4.48 8.59 16.18
CA THR A 170 -3.50 8.94 17.21
C THR A 170 -3.02 10.39 17.04
N LEU A 171 -2.74 10.81 15.80
CA LEU A 171 -2.37 12.21 15.52
C LEU A 171 -3.48 13.17 15.98
N VAL A 172 -4.74 12.92 15.60
CA VAL A 172 -5.90 13.77 15.96
C VAL A 172 -6.15 13.81 17.47
N VAL A 173 -6.02 12.68 18.17
CA VAL A 173 -6.23 12.63 19.63
C VAL A 173 -5.11 13.36 20.37
N LEU A 174 -3.87 13.13 19.97
CA LEU A 174 -2.72 13.75 20.62
C LEU A 174 -2.63 15.25 20.34
N GLU A 175 -3.06 15.73 19.17
CA GLU A 175 -3.16 17.16 18.85
C GLU A 175 -3.99 17.93 19.87
N LYS A 176 -5.08 17.32 20.35
CA LYS A 176 -5.96 17.92 21.37
C LYS A 176 -5.42 17.86 22.80
N THR A 177 -4.42 17.01 23.04
CA THR A 177 -3.94 16.71 24.40
C THR A 177 -2.50 17.15 24.66
N LEU A 178 -1.68 17.27 23.63
CA LEU A 178 -0.25 17.59 23.74
C LEU A 178 0.04 18.92 23.04
N ALA A 179 0.14 19.99 23.81
CA ALA A 179 0.54 21.31 23.33
C ALA A 179 2.07 21.46 23.30
N GLY A 180 2.57 22.36 22.43
CA GLY A 180 3.98 22.69 22.29
C GLY A 180 4.70 21.91 21.19
N ALA A 181 5.99 22.23 21.01
CA ALA A 181 6.82 21.65 19.97
C ALA A 181 8.25 21.41 20.47
N THR A 182 8.98 20.57 19.74
CA THR A 182 10.43 20.33 19.92
C THR A 182 11.23 21.57 19.54
N ALA A 183 12.51 21.61 19.90
CA ALA A 183 13.42 22.69 19.49
C ALA A 183 13.53 22.86 17.95
N ALA A 184 13.25 21.81 17.18
CA ALA A 184 13.20 21.83 15.71
C ALA A 184 11.85 22.29 15.14
N GLY A 185 10.86 22.60 16.00
CA GLY A 185 9.52 23.03 15.59
C GLY A 185 8.54 21.89 15.30
N ILE A 186 8.91 20.63 15.54
CA ILE A 186 8.01 19.48 15.39
C ILE A 186 7.05 19.43 16.58
N PRO A 187 5.72 19.46 16.37
CA PRO A 187 4.74 19.43 17.45
C PRO A 187 4.84 18.17 18.33
N TYR A 188 4.62 18.29 19.63
CA TYR A 188 4.67 17.14 20.56
C TYR A 188 3.61 16.08 20.26
N TRP A 189 2.47 16.44 19.66
CA TRP A 189 1.47 15.46 19.23
C TRP A 189 1.98 14.56 18.09
N VAL A 190 2.78 15.10 17.17
CA VAL A 190 3.47 14.31 16.14
C VAL A 190 4.50 13.39 16.80
N PHE A 191 5.30 13.95 17.73
CA PHE A 191 6.28 13.18 18.51
C PHE A 191 5.63 11.97 19.18
N GLY A 192 4.53 12.18 19.92
CA GLY A 192 3.80 11.12 20.61
C GLY A 192 3.25 10.03 19.66
N ALA A 193 2.71 10.43 18.50
CA ALA A 193 2.20 9.49 17.51
C ALA A 193 3.29 8.58 16.93
N PHE A 194 4.50 9.11 16.69
CA PHE A 194 5.65 8.32 16.27
C PHE A 194 6.11 7.34 17.36
N MET A 195 6.07 7.73 18.65
CA MET A 195 6.37 6.81 19.78
C MET A 195 5.38 5.66 19.84
N VAL A 196 4.08 5.93 19.71
CA VAL A 196 3.04 4.89 19.62
C VAL A 196 3.30 3.97 18.43
N GLY A 197 3.64 4.53 17.28
CA GLY A 197 3.98 3.77 16.06
C GLY A 197 5.17 2.84 16.24
N SER A 198 6.21 3.29 16.93
CA SER A 198 7.39 2.48 17.23
C SER A 198 7.02 1.23 18.03
N VAL A 199 6.18 1.36 19.06
CA VAL A 199 5.71 0.23 19.87
C VAL A 199 4.75 -0.67 19.09
N CYS A 200 3.82 -0.09 18.34
CA CYS A 200 2.85 -0.84 17.53
C CYS A 200 3.54 -1.68 16.46
N SER A 201 4.57 -1.14 15.79
CA SER A 201 5.28 -1.83 14.71
C SER A 201 5.90 -3.14 15.22
N ILE A 202 6.77 -3.07 16.21
CA ILE A 202 7.45 -4.29 16.72
C ILE A 202 6.47 -5.21 17.46
N GLY A 203 5.56 -4.64 18.27
CA GLY A 203 4.62 -5.41 19.09
C GLY A 203 3.69 -6.29 18.26
N SER A 204 3.07 -5.73 17.21
CA SER A 204 2.16 -6.47 16.34
C SER A 204 2.87 -7.58 15.56
N VAL A 205 4.07 -7.31 15.05
CA VAL A 205 4.87 -8.32 14.34
C VAL A 205 5.33 -9.44 15.28
N LEU A 206 5.74 -9.12 16.51
CA LEU A 206 6.09 -10.14 17.52
C LEU A 206 4.89 -11.04 17.83
N ILE A 207 3.69 -10.50 18.00
CA ILE A 207 2.47 -11.31 18.22
C ILE A 207 2.29 -12.28 17.05
N SER A 208 2.39 -11.82 15.80
CA SER A 208 2.26 -12.69 14.63
C SER A 208 3.33 -13.77 14.55
N VAL A 209 4.60 -13.40 14.78
CA VAL A 209 5.74 -14.34 14.74
C VAL A 209 5.64 -15.42 15.81
N LEU A 210 5.22 -15.06 17.03
CA LEU A 210 5.11 -15.98 18.15
C LEU A 210 3.87 -16.87 18.06
N SER A 211 2.76 -16.36 17.50
CA SER A 211 1.49 -17.10 17.42
C SER A 211 1.40 -18.07 16.25
N THR A 212 2.21 -17.91 15.21
CA THR A 212 2.09 -18.70 13.98
C THR A 212 3.42 -19.38 13.64
N LYS A 213 3.42 -20.70 13.44
CA LYS A 213 4.60 -21.45 12.97
C LYS A 213 4.61 -21.52 11.45
N GLU A 214 5.79 -21.40 10.84
CA GLU A 214 5.98 -21.70 9.44
C GLU A 214 5.96 -23.23 9.21
N LEU A 215 5.52 -23.61 8.01
CA LEU A 215 5.55 -25.02 7.59
C LEU A 215 6.92 -25.30 6.95
N PRO A 216 7.58 -26.42 7.32
CA PRO A 216 8.82 -26.80 6.66
C PRO A 216 8.55 -27.12 5.18
N PRO A 217 9.50 -26.82 4.29
CA PRO A 217 9.44 -27.30 2.91
C PRO A 217 9.55 -28.83 2.87
N THR A 218 9.04 -29.44 1.80
CA THR A 218 9.24 -30.88 1.58
C THR A 218 10.73 -31.18 1.34
N PRO A 219 11.16 -32.44 1.50
CA PRO A 219 12.56 -32.83 1.22
C PRO A 219 12.98 -32.43 -0.22
N GLU A 220 12.10 -32.64 -1.21
CA GLU A 220 12.32 -32.23 -2.59
C GLU A 220 12.42 -30.70 -2.71
N GLY A 221 11.56 -29.96 -1.99
CA GLY A 221 11.59 -28.50 -1.92
C GLY A 221 12.87 -27.95 -1.31
N LEU A 222 13.49 -28.63 -0.34
CA LEU A 222 14.79 -28.26 0.22
C LEU A 222 15.91 -28.45 -0.82
N VAL A 223 15.93 -29.58 -1.52
CA VAL A 223 16.90 -29.85 -2.60
C VAL A 223 16.80 -28.80 -3.70
N GLU A 224 15.57 -28.46 -4.12
CA GLU A 224 15.35 -27.43 -5.15
C GLU A 224 15.76 -26.03 -4.65
N LEU A 225 15.56 -25.71 -3.38
CA LEU A 225 16.01 -24.46 -2.77
C LEU A 225 17.54 -24.34 -2.80
N GLU A 226 18.24 -25.42 -2.45
CA GLU A 226 19.71 -25.47 -2.49
C GLU A 226 20.23 -25.39 -3.94
N ARG A 227 19.58 -26.08 -4.87
CA ARG A 227 19.89 -26.00 -6.30
C ARG A 227 19.77 -24.58 -6.82
N LYS A 228 18.64 -23.90 -6.58
CA LYS A 228 18.41 -22.51 -7.01
C LYS A 228 19.44 -21.58 -6.38
N LYS A 229 19.76 -21.73 -5.11
CA LYS A 229 20.78 -20.94 -4.43
C LYS A 229 22.16 -21.09 -5.08
N ARG A 230 22.48 -22.30 -5.56
CA ARG A 230 23.78 -22.62 -6.17
C ARG A 230 23.89 -22.18 -7.64
N GLU A 231 22.81 -22.38 -8.44
CA GLU A 231 22.84 -22.19 -9.89
C GLU A 231 22.52 -20.75 -10.32
N GLU A 232 21.60 -20.06 -9.63
CA GLU A 232 21.07 -18.77 -10.09
C GLU A 232 21.74 -17.56 -9.44
N GLY A 233 22.54 -17.75 -8.39
CA GLY A 233 23.17 -16.66 -7.65
C GLY A 233 22.15 -15.67 -7.03
N PRO A 234 22.62 -14.59 -6.39
CA PRO A 234 21.74 -13.66 -5.69
C PRO A 234 20.81 -12.83 -6.61
N PHE A 235 21.14 -12.71 -7.92
CA PHE A 235 20.39 -11.89 -8.89
C PHE A 235 19.55 -12.71 -9.89
N GLY A 236 19.43 -14.03 -9.73
CA GLY A 236 18.64 -14.89 -10.64
C GLY A 236 17.17 -14.45 -10.76
N PHE A 237 16.61 -13.83 -9.71
CA PHE A 237 15.25 -13.29 -9.72
C PHE A 237 15.04 -12.16 -10.77
N VAL A 238 16.07 -11.39 -11.12
CA VAL A 238 15.98 -10.33 -12.13
C VAL A 238 15.63 -10.92 -13.49
N LYS A 239 16.22 -12.07 -13.82
CA LYS A 239 15.91 -12.81 -15.05
C LYS A 239 14.46 -13.31 -15.03
N ASP A 240 13.99 -13.86 -13.91
CA ASP A 240 12.63 -14.36 -13.76
C ASP A 240 11.58 -13.24 -13.91
N ILE A 241 11.85 -12.07 -13.33
CA ILE A 241 11.02 -10.88 -13.50
C ILE A 241 11.02 -10.41 -14.95
N GLY A 242 12.19 -10.34 -15.61
CA GLY A 242 12.31 -9.99 -17.02
C GLY A 242 11.47 -10.90 -17.92
N VAL A 243 11.58 -12.22 -17.72
CA VAL A 243 10.77 -13.22 -18.44
C VAL A 243 9.27 -13.03 -18.14
N ALA A 244 8.89 -12.79 -16.89
CA ALA A 244 7.49 -12.57 -16.51
C ALA A 244 6.90 -11.32 -17.17
N ILE A 245 7.67 -10.24 -17.30
CA ILE A 245 7.24 -9.02 -18.00
C ILE A 245 7.03 -9.28 -19.50
N VAL A 246 7.95 -9.98 -20.14
CA VAL A 246 7.84 -10.31 -21.59
C VAL A 246 6.64 -11.23 -21.85
N GLU A 247 6.48 -12.29 -21.05
CA GLU A 247 5.39 -13.26 -21.15
C GLU A 247 4.09 -12.82 -20.49
N MET A 248 4.00 -11.55 -20.03
CA MET A 248 2.86 -11.05 -19.27
C MET A 248 1.53 -11.22 -20.04
N PRO A 249 0.49 -11.84 -19.40
CA PRO A 249 -0.83 -11.96 -20.00
C PRO A 249 -1.42 -10.60 -20.42
N ARG A 250 -2.23 -10.59 -21.46
CA ARG A 250 -2.84 -9.36 -22.00
C ARG A 250 -3.65 -8.61 -20.94
N GLY A 251 -4.35 -9.32 -20.05
CA GLY A 251 -5.12 -8.71 -18.97
C GLY A 251 -4.23 -7.96 -17.98
N LEU A 252 -3.07 -8.49 -17.62
CA LEU A 252 -2.12 -7.77 -16.76
C LEU A 252 -1.50 -6.55 -17.46
N LYS A 253 -1.25 -6.59 -18.77
CA LYS A 253 -0.81 -5.41 -19.54
C LYS A 253 -1.85 -4.30 -19.53
N LYS A 254 -3.13 -4.64 -19.72
CA LYS A 254 -4.25 -3.68 -19.58
C LYS A 254 -4.37 -3.15 -18.13
N MET A 255 -4.20 -4.04 -17.15
CA MET A 255 -4.21 -3.66 -15.74
C MET A 255 -3.06 -2.71 -15.38
N ALA A 256 -1.88 -2.86 -15.97
CA ALA A 256 -0.78 -1.92 -15.77
C ALA A 256 -1.17 -0.48 -16.17
N LEU A 257 -1.99 -0.31 -17.21
CA LEU A 257 -2.49 0.99 -17.62
C LEU A 257 -3.52 1.55 -16.62
N VAL A 258 -4.41 0.71 -16.08
CA VAL A 258 -5.32 1.10 -14.98
C VAL A 258 -4.52 1.56 -13.76
N TYR A 259 -3.50 0.78 -13.38
CA TYR A 259 -2.62 1.09 -12.26
C TYR A 259 -1.84 2.39 -12.47
N LEU A 260 -1.42 2.69 -13.71
CA LEU A 260 -0.76 3.95 -14.03
C LEU A 260 -1.60 5.15 -13.61
N PHE A 261 -2.87 5.18 -14.00
CA PHE A 261 -3.75 6.31 -13.66
C PHE A 261 -4.15 6.33 -12.19
N GLN A 262 -4.55 5.19 -11.61
CA GLN A 262 -5.06 5.18 -10.23
C GLN A 262 -3.97 5.43 -9.20
N TRP A 263 -2.76 4.86 -9.36
CA TRP A 263 -1.69 5.03 -8.37
C TRP A 263 -0.99 6.38 -8.50
N TYR A 264 -0.91 6.92 -9.73
CA TYR A 264 -0.51 8.30 -9.93
C TYR A 264 -1.48 9.25 -9.20
N ALA A 265 -2.77 9.06 -9.39
CA ALA A 265 -3.83 9.85 -8.76
C ALA A 265 -3.79 9.78 -7.24
N MET A 266 -3.72 8.58 -6.67
CA MET A 266 -3.72 8.41 -5.22
C MET A 266 -2.51 9.04 -4.54
N ASN A 267 -1.34 9.00 -5.19
CA ASN A 267 -0.14 9.65 -4.66
C ASN A 267 -0.30 11.18 -4.62
N VAL A 268 -0.87 11.79 -5.66
CA VAL A 268 -1.22 13.23 -5.66
C VAL A 268 -2.25 13.54 -4.56
N PHE A 269 -3.29 12.70 -4.41
CA PHE A 269 -4.33 12.90 -3.40
C PHE A 269 -3.72 13.00 -1.99
N TRP A 270 -2.87 12.06 -1.60
CA TRP A 270 -2.25 12.08 -0.27
C TRP A 270 -1.34 13.27 -0.03
N GLN A 271 -0.61 13.70 -1.06
CA GLN A 271 0.33 14.82 -0.94
C GLN A 271 -0.36 16.18 -0.87
N TYR A 272 -1.49 16.35 -1.56
CA TYR A 272 -2.11 17.67 -1.76
C TYR A 272 -3.42 17.88 -0.98
N LEU A 273 -3.96 16.85 -0.30
CA LEU A 273 -5.19 16.99 0.51
C LEU A 273 -5.04 18.07 1.59
N GLY A 274 -3.94 18.02 2.36
CA GLY A 274 -3.69 19.00 3.43
C GLY A 274 -3.56 20.41 2.91
N LEU A 275 -2.82 20.60 1.82
CA LEU A 275 -2.66 21.90 1.17
C LEU A 275 -3.98 22.45 0.62
N MET A 276 -4.82 21.59 0.03
CA MET A 276 -6.16 21.97 -0.43
C MET A 276 -7.01 22.44 0.74
N CYS A 277 -7.02 21.72 1.84
CA CYS A 277 -7.75 22.14 3.05
C CYS A 277 -7.24 23.49 3.56
N ALA A 278 -5.92 23.68 3.65
CA ALA A 278 -5.30 24.89 4.15
C ALA A 278 -5.71 26.13 3.32
N VAL A 279 -5.61 26.04 1.99
CA VAL A 279 -5.97 27.15 1.09
C VAL A 279 -7.47 27.40 1.07
N THR A 280 -8.28 26.34 0.96
CA THR A 280 -9.72 26.48 0.66
C THR A 280 -10.54 26.79 1.91
N TYR A 281 -10.21 26.22 3.05
CA TYR A 281 -11.06 26.29 4.25
C TYR A 281 -10.45 27.05 5.42
N PHE A 282 -9.14 27.20 5.43
CA PHE A 282 -8.41 27.90 6.49
C PHE A 282 -7.76 29.21 6.02
N GLY A 283 -7.90 29.55 4.74
CA GLY A 283 -7.45 30.84 4.20
C GLY A 283 -5.93 31.01 4.17
N VAL A 284 -5.18 29.91 4.19
CA VAL A 284 -3.71 29.95 4.13
C VAL A 284 -3.27 30.35 2.74
N ASN A 285 -2.39 31.35 2.66
CA ASN A 285 -1.75 31.77 1.41
C ASN A 285 -0.39 31.09 1.29
N LEU A 286 -0.26 30.17 0.33
CA LEU A 286 0.99 29.43 0.12
C LEU A 286 2.16 30.29 -0.40
N SER A 287 1.87 31.50 -0.89
CA SER A 287 2.90 32.44 -1.33
C SER A 287 3.57 33.21 -0.19
N ASP A 288 2.99 33.15 1.02
CA ASP A 288 3.55 33.86 2.17
C ASP A 288 4.74 33.10 2.76
N PRO A 289 5.90 33.75 2.93
CA PRO A 289 7.04 33.10 3.55
C PRO A 289 6.70 32.60 4.96
N GLY A 290 6.92 31.29 5.21
CA GLY A 290 6.67 30.69 6.54
C GLY A 290 5.20 30.32 6.82
N TYR A 291 4.34 30.26 5.80
CA TYR A 291 2.94 29.84 5.96
C TYR A 291 2.77 28.54 6.78
N ALA A 292 3.72 27.61 6.66
CA ALA A 292 3.70 26.33 7.36
C ALA A 292 3.85 26.46 8.89
N LYS A 293 4.31 27.60 9.41
CA LYS A 293 4.44 27.87 10.84
C LYS A 293 3.23 28.60 11.43
N THR A 294 2.24 28.92 10.61
CA THR A 294 1.02 29.59 11.06
C THR A 294 0.08 28.62 11.78
N GLU A 295 -0.69 29.13 12.75
CA GLU A 295 -1.73 28.39 13.45
C GLU A 295 -2.76 27.83 12.44
N ALA A 296 -3.19 28.65 11.48
CA ALA A 296 -4.11 28.25 10.42
C ALA A 296 -3.63 27.03 9.60
N PHE A 297 -2.32 26.95 9.29
CA PHE A 297 -1.79 25.79 8.60
C PHE A 297 -1.73 24.55 9.50
N ASN A 298 -1.40 24.70 10.77
CA ASN A 298 -1.42 23.60 11.75
C ASN A 298 -2.83 23.05 11.92
N ASP A 299 -3.83 23.93 12.09
CA ASP A 299 -5.24 23.54 12.20
C ASP A 299 -5.74 22.83 10.93
N ALA A 300 -5.37 23.35 9.75
CA ALA A 300 -5.67 22.70 8.47
C ALA A 300 -5.07 21.30 8.34
N SER A 301 -3.84 21.14 8.80
CA SER A 301 -3.13 19.84 8.78
C SER A 301 -3.80 18.83 9.73
N GLY A 302 -4.17 19.25 10.93
CA GLY A 302 -4.92 18.45 11.89
C GLY A 302 -6.30 18.07 11.36
N PHE A 303 -7.01 19.03 10.74
CA PHE A 303 -8.29 18.78 10.11
C PHE A 303 -8.20 17.78 8.94
N ALA A 304 -7.22 17.94 8.05
CA ALA A 304 -6.99 17.01 6.94
C ALA A 304 -6.68 15.58 7.45
N THR A 305 -5.92 15.47 8.54
CA THR A 305 -5.67 14.21 9.21
C THR A 305 -6.96 13.60 9.76
N GLY A 306 -7.86 14.41 10.33
CA GLY A 306 -9.18 13.99 10.75
C GLY A 306 -10.03 13.43 9.61
N LEU A 307 -9.99 14.06 8.43
CA LEU A 307 -10.62 13.55 7.22
C LEU A 307 -10.06 12.19 6.79
N MET A 308 -8.74 11.98 6.92
CA MET A 308 -8.10 10.70 6.63
C MET A 308 -8.53 9.58 7.59
N VAL A 309 -8.92 9.89 8.84
CA VAL A 309 -9.54 8.89 9.73
C VAL A 309 -10.81 8.34 9.12
N ALA A 310 -11.72 9.21 8.65
CA ALA A 310 -12.97 8.78 8.00
C ALA A 310 -12.71 7.94 6.75
N TYR A 311 -11.73 8.33 5.93
CA TYR A 311 -11.27 7.58 4.77
C TYR A 311 -10.81 6.17 5.13
N TYR A 312 -9.93 5.99 6.13
CA TYR A 312 -9.42 4.68 6.52
C TYR A 312 -10.46 3.81 7.22
N VAL A 313 -11.31 4.41 8.07
CA VAL A 313 -12.44 3.70 8.71
C VAL A 313 -13.41 3.18 7.65
N SER A 314 -13.79 4.03 6.69
CA SER A 314 -14.64 3.63 5.56
C SER A 314 -14.01 2.48 4.76
N CYS A 315 -12.73 2.58 4.42
CA CYS A 315 -12.00 1.51 3.75
C CYS A 315 -12.09 0.19 4.54
N THR A 316 -11.84 0.22 5.85
CA THR A 316 -11.87 -0.96 6.72
C THR A 316 -13.25 -1.61 6.73
N VAL A 317 -14.30 -0.82 6.89
CA VAL A 317 -15.68 -1.32 6.94
C VAL A 317 -16.10 -1.91 5.59
N VAL A 318 -15.83 -1.20 4.50
CA VAL A 318 -16.23 -1.62 3.15
C VAL A 318 -15.48 -2.86 2.70
N ALA A 319 -14.20 -3.02 3.06
CA ALA A 319 -13.41 -4.20 2.73
C ALA A 319 -14.07 -5.51 3.20
N LEU A 320 -14.84 -5.49 4.30
CA LEU A 320 -15.55 -6.66 4.81
C LEU A 320 -16.68 -7.15 3.87
N PHE A 321 -17.22 -6.25 3.06
CA PHE A 321 -18.36 -6.53 2.17
C PHE A 321 -17.94 -6.64 0.70
N LEU A 322 -16.77 -6.12 0.35
CA LEU A 322 -16.32 -5.94 -1.04
C LEU A 322 -16.22 -7.27 -1.79
N ALA A 323 -15.77 -8.35 -1.14
CA ALA A 323 -15.68 -9.68 -1.76
C ALA A 323 -17.07 -10.19 -2.17
N ARG A 324 -18.07 -10.09 -1.27
CA ARG A 324 -19.45 -10.51 -1.58
C ARG A 324 -20.07 -9.67 -2.69
N LEU A 325 -19.76 -8.39 -2.75
CA LEU A 325 -20.24 -7.51 -3.79
C LEU A 325 -19.60 -7.86 -5.14
N SER A 326 -18.29 -8.14 -5.14
CA SER A 326 -17.56 -8.58 -6.34
C SER A 326 -18.08 -9.90 -6.90
N ASP A 327 -18.45 -10.84 -6.03
CA ASP A 327 -19.05 -12.11 -6.44
C ASP A 327 -20.44 -11.92 -7.11
N ARG A 328 -21.19 -10.87 -6.75
CA ARG A 328 -22.55 -10.63 -7.26
C ARG A 328 -22.59 -9.87 -8.57
N ILE A 329 -21.82 -8.79 -8.70
CA ILE A 329 -21.88 -7.86 -9.84
C ILE A 329 -20.61 -7.86 -10.69
N GLY A 330 -19.63 -8.66 -10.31
CA GLY A 330 -18.34 -8.77 -10.98
C GLY A 330 -17.29 -7.75 -10.47
N PRO A 331 -16.03 -8.18 -10.34
CA PRO A 331 -14.98 -7.38 -9.72
C PRO A 331 -14.71 -6.07 -10.49
N LYS A 332 -14.66 -6.09 -11.82
CA LYS A 332 -14.41 -4.89 -12.63
C LYS A 332 -15.47 -3.81 -12.43
N HIS A 333 -16.75 -4.17 -12.42
CA HIS A 333 -17.84 -3.20 -12.24
C HIS A 333 -17.84 -2.60 -10.83
N VAL A 334 -17.50 -3.40 -9.80
CA VAL A 334 -17.30 -2.88 -8.44
C VAL A 334 -16.18 -1.85 -8.41
N HIS A 335 -15.07 -2.13 -9.08
CA HIS A 335 -13.93 -1.23 -9.14
C HIS A 335 -14.26 0.07 -9.87
N THR A 336 -14.88 -0.03 -11.05
CA THR A 336 -15.34 1.13 -11.83
C THR A 336 -16.27 2.03 -11.01
N ALA A 337 -17.30 1.43 -10.38
CA ALA A 337 -18.23 2.18 -9.55
C ALA A 337 -17.55 2.89 -8.37
N ALA A 338 -16.60 2.21 -7.72
CA ALA A 338 -15.84 2.78 -6.60
C ALA A 338 -14.95 3.95 -7.04
N LEU A 339 -14.23 3.84 -8.17
CA LEU A 339 -13.40 4.91 -8.70
C LEU A 339 -14.23 6.12 -9.16
N CYS A 340 -15.36 5.89 -9.84
CA CYS A 340 -16.29 6.96 -10.23
C CYS A 340 -16.89 7.66 -9.00
N LEU A 341 -17.27 6.91 -7.97
CA LEU A 341 -17.73 7.47 -6.69
C LEU A 341 -16.67 8.38 -6.08
N ALA A 342 -15.40 7.91 -6.03
CA ALA A 342 -14.31 8.73 -5.51
C ALA A 342 -14.09 10.01 -6.33
N ALA A 343 -14.19 9.94 -7.65
CA ALA A 343 -14.07 11.12 -8.51
C ALA A 343 -15.17 12.17 -8.21
N VAL A 344 -16.42 11.73 -8.05
CA VAL A 344 -17.52 12.62 -7.62
C VAL A 344 -17.24 13.19 -6.24
N CYS A 345 -16.81 12.35 -5.29
CA CYS A 345 -16.48 12.79 -3.93
C CYS A 345 -15.31 13.78 -3.89
N LEU A 346 -14.31 13.65 -4.76
CA LEU A 346 -13.22 14.62 -4.88
C LEU A 346 -13.73 15.98 -5.37
N VAL A 347 -14.61 16.00 -6.36
CA VAL A 347 -15.24 17.25 -6.81
C VAL A 347 -16.07 17.87 -5.67
N LEU A 348 -16.87 17.08 -4.97
CA LEU A 348 -17.63 17.56 -3.81
C LEU A 348 -16.70 18.10 -2.72
N LEU A 349 -15.61 17.38 -2.40
CA LEU A 349 -14.63 17.79 -1.40
C LEU A 349 -14.06 19.20 -1.68
N THR A 350 -13.96 19.60 -2.93
CA THR A 350 -13.48 20.93 -3.33
C THR A 350 -14.57 22.01 -3.43
N ARG A 351 -15.85 21.66 -3.26
CA ARG A 351 -16.98 22.57 -3.55
C ARG A 351 -17.98 22.79 -2.41
N ILE A 352 -18.19 21.76 -1.54
CA ILE A 352 -19.30 21.79 -0.58
C ILE A 352 -18.96 22.39 0.77
N GLY A 353 -17.65 22.47 1.13
CA GLY A 353 -17.21 23.10 2.37
C GLY A 353 -17.14 24.63 2.24
N SER A 354 -17.22 25.30 3.38
CA SER A 354 -16.91 26.73 3.50
C SER A 354 -16.19 26.98 4.81
N PRO A 355 -15.47 28.09 4.96
CA PRO A 355 -14.87 28.45 6.25
C PRO A 355 -15.92 28.42 7.37
N GLY A 356 -15.64 27.67 8.44
CA GLY A 356 -16.56 27.45 9.58
C GLY A 356 -17.61 26.35 9.39
N HIS A 357 -17.77 25.74 8.19
CA HIS A 357 -18.70 24.64 7.92
C HIS A 357 -17.97 23.45 7.25
N THR A 358 -16.91 22.97 7.90
CA THR A 358 -16.02 21.93 7.34
C THR A 358 -16.47 20.50 7.67
N ALA A 359 -17.37 20.31 8.64
CA ALA A 359 -17.83 18.97 9.05
C ALA A 359 -18.48 18.17 7.91
N VAL A 360 -19.11 18.84 6.94
CA VAL A 360 -19.72 18.21 5.76
C VAL A 360 -18.69 17.46 4.90
N LEU A 361 -17.40 17.79 4.99
CA LEU A 361 -16.32 17.20 4.20
C LEU A 361 -15.98 15.75 4.59
N TYR A 362 -16.42 15.31 5.78
CA TYR A 362 -16.29 13.91 6.16
C TYR A 362 -17.09 12.97 5.26
N LEU A 363 -18.23 13.42 4.72
CA LEU A 363 -19.07 12.61 3.83
C LEU A 363 -18.37 12.20 2.53
N PRO A 364 -17.81 13.12 1.70
CA PRO A 364 -17.04 12.72 0.52
C PRO A 364 -15.79 11.91 0.87
N MET A 365 -15.15 12.12 2.03
CA MET A 365 -14.01 11.30 2.43
C MET A 365 -14.39 9.82 2.67
N ILE A 366 -15.59 9.54 3.17
CA ILE A 366 -16.12 8.17 3.25
C ILE A 366 -16.20 7.55 1.86
N GLY A 367 -16.71 8.27 0.86
CA GLY A 367 -16.80 7.79 -0.52
C GLY A 367 -15.43 7.52 -1.17
N ILE A 368 -14.42 8.35 -0.88
CA ILE A 368 -13.05 8.12 -1.34
C ILE A 368 -12.44 6.88 -0.65
N GLY A 369 -12.77 6.65 0.62
CA GLY A 369 -12.37 5.44 1.36
C GLY A 369 -12.96 4.15 0.78
N VAL A 370 -14.17 4.18 0.22
CA VAL A 370 -14.75 3.05 -0.55
C VAL A 370 -13.87 2.68 -1.75
N ALA A 371 -13.41 3.69 -2.49
CA ALA A 371 -12.51 3.46 -3.62
C ALA A 371 -11.17 2.88 -3.18
N TRP A 372 -10.62 3.34 -2.06
CA TRP A 372 -9.38 2.79 -1.52
C TRP A 372 -9.49 1.31 -1.16
N ALA A 373 -10.61 0.90 -0.55
CA ALA A 373 -10.88 -0.52 -0.30
C ALA A 373 -10.90 -1.33 -1.61
N SER A 374 -11.48 -0.77 -2.67
CA SER A 374 -11.48 -1.40 -3.99
C SER A 374 -10.10 -1.46 -4.62
N ILE A 375 -9.33 -0.37 -4.59
CA ILE A 375 -7.96 -0.27 -5.15
C ILE A 375 -7.04 -1.30 -4.52
N THR A 376 -7.14 -1.52 -3.21
CA THR A 376 -6.27 -2.44 -2.48
C THR A 376 -6.69 -3.91 -2.57
N GLY A 377 -7.90 -4.23 -3.05
CA GLY A 377 -8.43 -5.59 -3.05
C GLY A 377 -8.83 -6.13 -4.43
N VAL A 378 -9.67 -5.41 -5.15
CA VAL A 378 -10.34 -5.94 -6.36
C VAL A 378 -9.38 -6.28 -7.51
N PRO A 379 -8.38 -5.43 -7.87
CA PRO A 379 -7.47 -5.77 -8.96
C PRO A 379 -6.64 -7.03 -8.69
N TYR A 380 -6.34 -7.33 -7.42
CA TYR A 380 -5.63 -8.56 -7.06
C TYR A 380 -6.48 -9.81 -7.30
N ILE A 381 -7.81 -9.73 -7.03
CA ILE A 381 -8.74 -10.82 -7.34
C ILE A 381 -8.70 -11.11 -8.84
N MET A 382 -8.85 -10.06 -9.67
CA MET A 382 -8.80 -10.19 -11.13
C MET A 382 -7.44 -10.72 -11.63
N ALA A 383 -6.34 -10.24 -11.05
CA ALA A 383 -5.00 -10.68 -11.44
C ALA A 383 -4.77 -12.18 -11.18
N ILE A 384 -5.21 -12.70 -10.02
CA ILE A 384 -5.05 -14.12 -9.66
C ILE A 384 -5.77 -15.04 -10.64
N GLU A 385 -6.89 -14.60 -11.21
CA GLU A 385 -7.64 -15.36 -12.24
C GLU A 385 -6.93 -15.43 -13.58
N MET A 386 -6.11 -14.44 -13.90
CA MET A 386 -5.42 -14.32 -15.19
C MET A 386 -4.05 -14.99 -15.25
N ILE A 387 -3.46 -15.36 -14.10
CA ILE A 387 -2.08 -15.87 -13.98
C ILE A 387 -2.05 -17.33 -13.58
N ARG A 388 -1.01 -18.04 -14.07
CA ARG A 388 -0.75 -19.42 -13.70
C ARG A 388 -0.40 -19.56 -12.23
N LYS A 389 -0.88 -20.62 -11.57
CA LYS A 389 -0.66 -20.91 -10.15
C LYS A 389 0.85 -20.97 -9.82
N GLU A 390 1.64 -21.57 -10.71
CA GLU A 390 3.08 -21.79 -10.55
C GLU A 390 3.92 -20.50 -10.60
N ARG A 391 3.38 -19.44 -11.23
CA ARG A 391 4.07 -18.15 -11.40
C ARG A 391 3.47 -17.01 -10.56
N ARG A 392 2.57 -17.32 -9.63
CA ARG A 392 1.88 -16.31 -8.82
C ARG A 392 2.85 -15.41 -8.05
N GLY A 393 3.91 -15.97 -7.47
CA GLY A 393 4.88 -15.19 -6.71
C GLY A 393 5.57 -14.12 -7.55
N VAL A 394 6.08 -14.50 -8.74
CA VAL A 394 6.74 -13.55 -9.65
C VAL A 394 5.76 -12.48 -10.13
N TYR A 395 4.53 -12.86 -10.49
CA TYR A 395 3.53 -11.88 -10.94
C TYR A 395 3.03 -10.97 -9.84
N MET A 396 3.01 -11.41 -8.56
CA MET A 396 2.74 -10.50 -7.44
C MET A 396 3.82 -9.41 -7.36
N GLY A 397 5.08 -9.75 -7.55
CA GLY A 397 6.16 -8.76 -7.66
C GLY A 397 5.97 -7.81 -8.85
N VAL A 398 5.57 -8.32 -10.02
CA VAL A 398 5.27 -7.49 -11.21
C VAL A 398 4.09 -6.55 -10.94
N ILE A 399 3.03 -7.02 -10.28
CA ILE A 399 1.89 -6.18 -9.88
C ILE A 399 2.35 -5.08 -8.92
N ASN A 400 3.24 -5.39 -8.00
CA ASN A 400 3.80 -4.37 -7.11
C ASN A 400 4.62 -3.32 -7.88
N MET A 401 5.37 -3.72 -8.92
CA MET A 401 6.03 -2.75 -9.82
C MET A 401 5.01 -1.84 -10.53
N MET A 402 3.83 -2.37 -10.91
CA MET A 402 2.74 -1.56 -11.48
C MET A 402 2.17 -0.54 -10.49
N ILE A 403 2.32 -0.75 -9.18
CA ILE A 403 1.98 0.22 -8.13
C ILE A 403 3.05 1.31 -8.04
N VAL A 404 4.30 0.89 -7.95
CA VAL A 404 5.42 1.76 -7.59
C VAL A 404 5.87 2.62 -8.78
N ILE A 405 5.88 2.08 -10.01
CA ILE A 405 6.30 2.83 -11.20
C ILE A 405 5.43 4.08 -11.42
N PRO A 406 4.08 4.02 -11.36
CA PRO A 406 3.24 5.22 -11.44
C PRO A 406 3.53 6.27 -10.37
N GLN A 407 3.80 5.85 -9.13
CA GLN A 407 4.16 6.76 -8.05
C GLN A 407 5.51 7.43 -8.31
N PHE A 408 6.48 6.67 -8.83
CA PHE A 408 7.77 7.21 -9.25
C PHE A 408 7.63 8.24 -10.39
N ILE A 409 6.85 7.90 -11.43
CA ILE A 409 6.53 8.83 -12.53
C ILE A 409 5.85 10.09 -11.98
N GLN A 410 4.88 9.93 -11.09
CA GLN A 410 4.19 11.06 -10.46
C GLN A 410 5.17 11.97 -9.71
N THR A 411 6.06 11.39 -8.92
CA THR A 411 7.06 12.14 -8.14
C THR A 411 7.94 13.02 -9.03
N LEU A 412 8.32 12.53 -10.21
CA LEU A 412 9.19 13.27 -11.13
C LEU A 412 8.42 14.28 -12.00
N THR A 413 7.15 14.02 -12.29
CA THR A 413 6.41 14.81 -13.30
C THR A 413 5.38 15.75 -12.70
N PHE A 414 4.88 15.49 -11.50
CA PHE A 414 3.74 16.25 -10.98
C PHE A 414 4.09 17.67 -10.53
N GLY A 415 5.30 17.92 -10.01
CA GLY A 415 5.73 19.27 -9.64
C GLY A 415 5.60 20.28 -10.80
N PRO A 416 6.21 20.02 -11.97
CA PRO A 416 6.01 20.85 -13.17
C PRO A 416 4.55 20.94 -13.63
N ILE A 417 3.77 19.83 -13.60
CA ILE A 417 2.35 19.83 -13.95
C ILE A 417 1.58 20.74 -12.99
N TYR A 418 1.81 20.62 -11.70
CA TYR A 418 1.16 21.44 -10.68
C TYR A 418 1.39 22.92 -10.90
N LYS A 419 2.65 23.32 -11.10
CA LYS A 419 3.03 24.71 -11.26
C LYS A 419 2.58 25.32 -12.58
N HIS A 420 2.79 24.63 -13.72
CA HIS A 420 2.61 25.23 -15.04
C HIS A 420 1.25 24.90 -15.68
N LEU A 421 0.66 23.75 -15.36
CA LEU A 421 -0.62 23.35 -15.97
C LEU A 421 -1.80 23.57 -15.01
N LEU A 422 -1.61 23.34 -13.71
CA LEU A 422 -2.67 23.45 -12.71
C LEU A 422 -2.70 24.81 -11.99
N GLY A 423 -1.83 25.74 -12.38
CA GLY A 423 -1.81 27.11 -11.88
C GLY A 423 -1.40 27.24 -10.42
N ASP A 424 -0.56 26.31 -9.93
CA ASP A 424 -0.05 26.28 -8.55
C ASP A 424 -1.15 26.30 -7.48
N HIS A 425 -2.30 25.65 -7.80
CA HIS A 425 -3.47 25.67 -6.95
C HIS A 425 -3.89 24.25 -6.52
N PRO A 426 -3.90 23.92 -5.20
CA PRO A 426 -4.11 22.56 -4.72
C PRO A 426 -5.53 22.01 -4.99
N VAL A 427 -6.53 22.83 -5.17
CA VAL A 427 -7.86 22.40 -5.64
C VAL A 427 -7.78 21.75 -7.03
N ASN A 428 -7.00 22.35 -7.94
CA ASN A 428 -6.83 21.80 -9.28
C ASN A 428 -6.07 20.46 -9.26
N ALA A 429 -5.17 20.26 -8.29
CA ALA A 429 -4.52 18.97 -8.08
C ALA A 429 -5.54 17.88 -7.71
N LEU A 430 -6.51 18.14 -6.84
CA LEU A 430 -7.56 17.18 -6.50
C LEU A 430 -8.55 16.93 -7.65
N LEU A 431 -8.87 17.95 -8.44
CA LEU A 431 -9.68 17.78 -9.67
C LEU A 431 -8.94 16.93 -10.71
N PHE A 432 -7.63 17.10 -10.85
CA PHE A 432 -6.79 16.24 -11.69
C PHE A 432 -6.84 14.78 -11.22
N VAL A 433 -6.78 14.52 -9.92
CA VAL A 433 -6.99 13.19 -9.33
C VAL A 433 -8.32 12.59 -9.74
N ALA A 434 -9.42 13.37 -9.67
CA ALA A 434 -10.74 12.89 -10.06
C ALA A 434 -10.79 12.44 -11.53
N VAL A 435 -10.19 13.21 -12.44
CA VAL A 435 -10.10 12.85 -13.87
C VAL A 435 -9.33 11.54 -14.07
N PHE A 436 -8.18 11.37 -13.40
CA PHE A 436 -7.37 10.17 -13.50
C PHE A 436 -8.08 8.93 -12.96
N LEU A 437 -8.86 9.05 -11.87
CA LEU A 437 -9.66 7.94 -11.34
C LEU A 437 -10.80 7.55 -12.29
N ILE A 438 -11.45 8.50 -12.97
CA ILE A 438 -12.44 8.20 -14.00
C ILE A 438 -11.79 7.43 -15.16
N ILE A 439 -10.64 7.88 -15.64
CA ILE A 439 -9.90 7.20 -16.73
C ILE A 439 -9.57 5.76 -16.30
N ALA A 440 -9.05 5.56 -15.09
CA ALA A 440 -8.75 4.23 -14.56
C ALA A 440 -10.01 3.34 -14.48
N GLY A 441 -11.14 3.90 -14.02
CA GLY A 441 -12.43 3.22 -13.95
C GLY A 441 -12.98 2.80 -15.32
N LEU A 442 -12.78 3.60 -16.35
CA LEU A 442 -13.17 3.25 -17.72
C LEU A 442 -12.24 2.20 -18.33
N LEU A 443 -10.94 2.29 -18.06
CA LEU A 443 -9.94 1.37 -18.60
C LEU A 443 -10.09 -0.06 -18.03
N ILE A 444 -10.53 -0.23 -16.78
CA ILE A 444 -10.67 -1.57 -16.21
C ILE A 444 -11.78 -2.38 -16.87
N GLU A 445 -12.81 -1.71 -17.43
CA GLU A 445 -13.88 -2.39 -18.18
C GLU A 445 -13.38 -3.10 -19.44
N TRP A 446 -12.24 -2.68 -19.99
CA TRP A 446 -11.58 -3.36 -21.11
C TRP A 446 -10.99 -4.72 -20.76
N ILE A 447 -10.87 -5.05 -19.48
CA ILE A 447 -10.29 -6.32 -19.04
C ILE A 447 -11.36 -7.41 -19.03
N ASP A 448 -11.06 -8.50 -19.71
CA ASP A 448 -11.82 -9.75 -19.65
C ASP A 448 -10.92 -10.81 -18.99
N THR A 449 -11.22 -11.18 -17.76
CA THR A 449 -10.36 -12.08 -16.96
C THR A 449 -10.21 -13.47 -17.59
N VAL A 450 -11.12 -13.90 -18.45
CA VAL A 450 -11.05 -15.17 -19.16
C VAL A 450 -10.30 -15.04 -20.49
N LYS A 451 -10.72 -14.09 -21.36
CA LYS A 451 -10.13 -13.93 -22.70
C LYS A 451 -8.71 -13.37 -22.66
N ASP A 452 -8.42 -12.52 -21.68
CA ASP A 452 -7.12 -11.87 -21.53
C ASP A 452 -6.16 -12.64 -20.60
N ALA A 453 -6.58 -13.80 -20.05
CA ALA A 453 -5.76 -14.66 -19.21
C ALA A 453 -4.61 -15.31 -19.99
N ASP A 454 -3.63 -15.84 -19.24
CA ASP A 454 -2.58 -16.71 -19.80
C ASP A 454 -3.22 -17.83 -20.64
N PRO A 455 -2.71 -18.13 -21.86
CA PRO A 455 -3.30 -19.14 -22.74
C PRO A 455 -3.51 -20.51 -22.08
N ARG A 456 -2.64 -20.90 -21.15
CA ARG A 456 -2.76 -22.18 -20.42
C ARG A 456 -3.88 -22.13 -19.37
N VAL A 457 -4.10 -20.99 -18.73
CA VAL A 457 -5.22 -20.78 -17.79
C VAL A 457 -6.53 -20.84 -18.57
N ARG A 458 -6.61 -20.15 -19.71
CA ARG A 458 -7.78 -20.13 -20.59
C ARG A 458 -8.14 -21.53 -21.08
N ALA A 459 -7.15 -22.31 -21.55
CA ALA A 459 -7.39 -23.69 -21.99
C ALA A 459 -7.99 -24.58 -20.88
N ALA A 460 -7.52 -24.44 -19.65
CA ALA A 460 -8.04 -25.19 -18.51
C ALA A 460 -9.50 -24.84 -18.17
N VAL A 461 -9.88 -23.57 -18.27
CA VAL A 461 -11.28 -23.12 -18.04
C VAL A 461 -12.21 -23.69 -19.10
N THR A 462 -11.83 -23.60 -20.39
CA THR A 462 -12.65 -24.09 -21.51
C THR A 462 -12.86 -25.62 -21.43
N THR A 463 -11.84 -26.37 -20.99
CA THR A 463 -11.95 -27.84 -20.82
C THR A 463 -12.92 -28.21 -19.69
N THR A 464 -12.99 -27.41 -18.65
CA THR A 464 -13.89 -27.65 -17.51
C THR A 464 -15.35 -27.33 -17.89
N GLU A 465 -15.60 -26.27 -18.66
CA GLU A 465 -16.94 -25.92 -19.15
C GLU A 465 -17.50 -26.98 -20.12
N THR A 466 -16.64 -27.54 -21.01
CA THR A 466 -17.05 -28.62 -21.93
C THR A 466 -17.25 -29.97 -21.23
N ALA A 467 -16.71 -30.17 -20.04
CA ALA A 467 -16.89 -31.40 -19.25
C ALA A 467 -18.15 -31.38 -18.37
N VAL A 468 -18.78 -30.21 -18.17
CA VAL A 468 -19.97 -29.99 -17.33
C VAL A 468 -21.23 -29.76 -18.19
N ALA A 469 -21.08 -29.44 -19.47
CA ALA A 469 -22.16 -29.36 -20.47
C ALA A 469 -22.40 -30.72 -21.14
#